data_11151d48595a9df4b17ed3b6469a56d6
#
_entry.id   11151d48595a9df4b17ed3b6469a56d6
#
_cell.length_a   1.000
_cell.length_b   1.000
_cell.length_c   1.000
_cell.angle_alpha   90.00
_cell.angle_beta   90.00
_cell.angle_gamma   90.00
#
_symmetry.space_group_name_H-M   'P 1'
#
loop_
_entity.id
_entity.type
_entity.pdbx_description
1 polymer ?
#
loop_
_entity_poly.entity_id
_entity_poly.type
_entity_poly.pdbx_seq_one_letter_code
_entity_poly.pdbx_strand_id
1 'polypeptide(L)'
;MPNVTEISLKKELSQQFKRLKPGIVLDIGSKFAPYKNQIPHTKYITLDINPRVKPDILSDVHKINWKSNYFDTIIATEILEHCYSPEKVVNEIYRLLKQEGICILSTRFIYPYHPDPKDYYRFTKDALEYLFRNFSKVEFIPHGNRLQVFWEIIPGRIFFIKNIFNSLIAKINFRDLKIPLGFVVYAKK
;
A
#
# COMPACT_ATOMS: atom_id res chain seq x y z
N MET A 1 1.41 8.61 -18.45
CA MET A 1 1.63 7.13 -18.43
C MET A 1 2.08 6.74 -17.04
N PRO A 2 1.72 5.54 -16.54
CA PRO A 2 2.16 5.09 -15.22
C PRO A 2 3.69 4.94 -15.19
N ASN A 3 4.30 5.26 -14.04
CA ASN A 3 5.72 5.04 -13.84
C ASN A 3 6.02 3.56 -13.52
N VAL A 4 7.31 3.21 -13.47
CA VAL A 4 7.75 1.82 -13.23
C VAL A 4 7.27 1.31 -11.88
N THR A 5 7.28 2.17 -10.86
CA THR A 5 6.82 1.84 -9.51
C THR A 5 5.35 1.50 -9.49
N GLU A 6 4.49 2.30 -10.14
CA GLU A 6 3.06 2.02 -10.24
C GLU A 6 2.76 0.70 -10.97
N ILE A 7 3.49 0.40 -12.05
CA ILE A 7 3.30 -0.85 -12.79
C ILE A 7 3.69 -2.05 -11.93
N SER A 8 4.86 -1.98 -11.27
CA SER A 8 5.36 -3.04 -10.39
C SER A 8 4.42 -3.27 -9.20
N LEU A 9 4.01 -2.19 -8.52
CA LEU A 9 3.10 -2.24 -7.38
C LEU A 9 1.74 -2.84 -7.77
N LYS A 10 1.10 -2.35 -8.84
CA LYS A 10 -0.20 -2.84 -9.31
C LYS A 10 -0.16 -4.34 -9.61
N LYS A 11 0.93 -4.83 -10.18
CA LYS A 11 1.13 -6.25 -10.45
C LYS A 11 1.08 -7.08 -9.16
N GLU A 12 1.85 -6.70 -8.13
CA GLU A 12 1.90 -7.45 -6.86
C GLU A 12 0.58 -7.32 -6.09
N LEU A 13 -0.02 -6.12 -6.02
CA LEU A 13 -1.32 -5.92 -5.39
C LEU A 13 -2.40 -6.80 -6.03
N SER A 14 -2.47 -6.84 -7.37
CA SER A 14 -3.46 -7.68 -8.09
C SER A 14 -3.30 -9.18 -7.77
N GLN A 15 -2.09 -9.66 -7.50
CA GLN A 15 -1.88 -11.04 -7.06
C GLN A 15 -2.43 -11.26 -5.64
N GLN A 16 -2.25 -10.29 -4.74
CA GLN A 16 -2.75 -10.40 -3.37
C GLN A 16 -4.28 -10.28 -3.31
N PHE A 17 -4.88 -9.43 -4.13
CA PHE A 17 -6.34 -9.28 -4.19
C PHE A 17 -7.06 -10.57 -4.60
N LYS A 18 -6.45 -11.40 -5.45
CA LYS A 18 -6.99 -12.73 -5.83
C LYS A 18 -7.10 -13.71 -4.66
N ARG A 19 -6.40 -13.45 -3.56
CA ARG A 19 -6.42 -14.28 -2.33
C ARG A 19 -7.57 -13.93 -1.40
N LEU A 20 -8.22 -12.77 -1.65
CA LEU A 20 -9.31 -12.27 -0.81
C LEU A 20 -10.62 -12.98 -1.10
N LYS A 21 -11.46 -13.06 -0.08
CA LYS A 21 -12.86 -13.51 -0.19
C LYS A 21 -13.81 -12.31 -0.13
N PRO A 22 -15.01 -12.41 -0.72
CA PRO A 22 -16.03 -11.38 -0.56
C PRO A 22 -16.35 -11.09 0.92
N GLY A 23 -16.40 -9.82 1.29
CA GLY A 23 -16.66 -9.38 2.66
C GLY A 23 -16.81 -7.88 2.77
N ILE A 24 -16.78 -7.35 3.98
CA ILE A 24 -16.81 -5.91 4.25
C ILE A 24 -15.38 -5.40 4.16
N VAL A 25 -15.13 -4.51 3.22
CA VAL A 25 -13.80 -3.93 2.94
C VAL A 25 -13.74 -2.49 3.44
N LEU A 26 -12.64 -2.11 4.09
CA LEU A 26 -12.23 -0.72 4.34
C LEU A 26 -11.01 -0.41 3.47
N ASP A 27 -11.10 0.64 2.68
CA ASP A 27 -9.98 1.17 1.89
C ASP A 27 -9.50 2.48 2.51
N ILE A 28 -8.33 2.44 3.16
CA ILE A 28 -7.73 3.56 3.89
C ILE A 28 -6.79 4.34 2.97
N GLY A 29 -6.93 5.67 2.93
CA GLY A 29 -6.23 6.53 1.98
C GLY A 29 -6.71 6.26 0.55
N SER A 30 -8.00 6.03 0.42
CA SER A 30 -8.61 5.46 -0.78
C SER A 30 -8.53 6.34 -2.02
N LYS A 31 -8.32 7.66 -1.85
CA LYS A 31 -8.40 8.63 -2.96
C LYS A 31 -9.70 8.37 -3.77
N PHE A 32 -9.57 7.94 -5.01
CA PHE A 32 -10.69 7.59 -5.90
C PHE A 32 -10.96 6.07 -5.97
N ALA A 33 -10.52 5.31 -4.99
CA ALA A 33 -10.69 3.86 -4.88
C ALA A 33 -10.27 3.08 -6.14
N PRO A 34 -9.03 3.22 -6.64
CA PRO A 34 -8.61 2.69 -7.93
C PRO A 34 -8.61 1.16 -7.99
N TYR A 35 -8.67 0.49 -6.86
CA TYR A 35 -8.64 -0.96 -6.75
C TYR A 35 -10.00 -1.61 -6.48
N LYS A 36 -11.06 -0.82 -6.27
CA LYS A 36 -12.39 -1.31 -5.88
C LYS A 36 -12.88 -2.48 -6.73
N ASN A 37 -12.77 -2.35 -8.06
CA ASN A 37 -13.25 -3.39 -8.99
C ASN A 37 -12.39 -4.66 -9.02
N GLN A 38 -11.22 -4.66 -8.39
CA GLN A 38 -10.33 -5.83 -8.32
C GLN A 38 -10.47 -6.58 -7.00
N ILE A 39 -11.14 -5.99 -6.00
CA ILE A 39 -11.27 -6.52 -4.65
C ILE A 39 -12.67 -7.12 -4.48
N PRO A 40 -12.80 -8.43 -4.23
CA PRO A 40 -14.09 -9.03 -3.97
C PRO A 40 -14.70 -8.46 -2.66
N HIS A 41 -15.93 -7.94 -2.73
CA HIS A 41 -16.58 -7.32 -1.58
C HIS A 41 -18.09 -7.46 -1.62
N THR A 42 -18.72 -7.52 -0.45
CA THR A 42 -20.17 -7.35 -0.24
C THR A 42 -20.51 -5.90 0.12
N LYS A 43 -19.58 -5.23 0.79
CA LYS A 43 -19.64 -3.80 1.09
C LYS A 43 -18.23 -3.21 0.99
N TYR A 44 -18.09 -2.07 0.33
CA TYR A 44 -16.83 -1.35 0.19
C TYR A 44 -16.97 0.03 0.80
N ILE A 45 -16.14 0.34 1.78
CA ILE A 45 -16.15 1.57 2.54
C ILE A 45 -14.81 2.26 2.32
N THR A 46 -14.85 3.51 1.91
CA THR A 46 -13.66 4.35 1.66
C THR A 46 -13.39 5.25 2.86
N LEU A 47 -12.10 5.40 3.21
CA LEU A 47 -11.65 6.34 4.22
C LEU A 47 -10.53 7.19 3.66
N ASP A 48 -10.64 8.51 3.81
CA ASP A 48 -9.59 9.45 3.43
C ASP A 48 -9.63 10.67 4.36
N ILE A 49 -8.49 11.37 4.48
CA ILE A 49 -8.39 12.65 5.19
C ILE A 49 -8.78 13.82 4.29
N ASN A 50 -8.75 13.63 2.98
CA ASN A 50 -9.03 14.67 2.00
C ASN A 50 -10.53 14.73 1.64
N PRO A 51 -11.27 15.80 2.02
CA PRO A 51 -12.69 15.90 1.72
C PRO A 51 -13.01 16.01 0.23
N ARG A 52 -12.04 16.39 -0.60
CA ARG A 52 -12.25 16.56 -2.06
C ARG A 52 -12.50 15.24 -2.78
N VAL A 53 -12.03 14.11 -2.22
CA VAL A 53 -12.28 12.79 -2.80
C VAL A 53 -13.60 12.17 -2.36
N LYS A 54 -14.36 12.86 -1.47
CA LYS A 54 -15.68 12.48 -0.96
C LYS A 54 -15.72 11.03 -0.45
N PRO A 55 -14.87 10.69 0.54
CA PRO A 55 -14.86 9.33 1.09
C PRO A 55 -16.14 9.07 1.91
N ASP A 56 -16.48 7.79 2.12
CA ASP A 56 -17.58 7.40 3.03
C ASP A 56 -17.26 7.79 4.48
N ILE A 57 -15.97 7.76 4.86
CA ILE A 57 -15.48 8.18 6.17
C ILE A 57 -14.40 9.24 5.96
N LEU A 58 -14.71 10.48 6.31
CA LEU A 58 -13.72 11.56 6.36
C LEU A 58 -13.04 11.53 7.74
N SER A 59 -11.82 10.99 7.81
CA SER A 59 -11.11 10.83 9.09
C SER A 59 -9.60 10.73 8.89
N ASP A 60 -8.88 11.13 9.94
CA ASP A 60 -7.46 10.78 10.11
C ASP A 60 -7.35 9.30 10.49
N VAL A 61 -6.49 8.57 9.80
CA VAL A 61 -6.25 7.13 10.03
C VAL A 61 -5.72 6.83 11.45
N HIS A 62 -5.14 7.80 12.15
CA HIS A 62 -4.70 7.66 13.53
C HIS A 62 -5.84 7.68 14.56
N LYS A 63 -7.07 8.00 14.16
CA LYS A 63 -8.24 8.18 15.05
C LYS A 63 -9.55 7.78 14.37
N ILE A 64 -9.63 6.55 13.89
CA ILE A 64 -10.85 6.06 13.21
C ILE A 64 -11.93 5.76 14.23
N ASN A 65 -13.01 6.55 14.23
CA ASN A 65 -14.17 6.31 15.08
C ASN A 65 -15.05 5.20 14.50
N TRP A 66 -14.65 3.95 14.68
CA TRP A 66 -15.38 2.76 14.24
C TRP A 66 -15.21 1.62 15.24
N LYS A 67 -16.19 0.72 15.29
CA LYS A 67 -16.15 -0.43 16.19
C LYS A 67 -15.04 -1.42 15.81
N SER A 68 -14.44 -2.05 16.80
CA SER A 68 -13.44 -3.11 16.63
C SER A 68 -14.06 -4.36 15.96
N ASN A 69 -13.22 -5.18 15.33
CA ASN A 69 -13.60 -6.47 14.75
C ASN A 69 -14.78 -6.38 13.76
N TYR A 70 -14.71 -5.42 12.83
CA TYR A 70 -15.80 -5.17 11.89
C TYR A 70 -15.50 -5.53 10.44
N PHE A 71 -14.28 -5.27 9.98
CA PHE A 71 -13.90 -5.45 8.59
C PHE A 71 -13.32 -6.85 8.34
N ASP A 72 -13.75 -7.48 7.24
CA ASP A 72 -13.16 -8.73 6.76
C ASP A 72 -11.82 -8.46 6.08
N THR A 73 -11.70 -7.33 5.39
CA THR A 73 -10.48 -6.91 4.70
C THR A 73 -10.23 -5.41 4.90
N ILE A 74 -8.98 -5.04 5.14
CA ILE A 74 -8.52 -3.65 5.11
C ILE A 74 -7.43 -3.51 4.05
N ILE A 75 -7.60 -2.51 3.18
CA ILE A 75 -6.62 -2.12 2.18
C ILE A 75 -6.02 -0.77 2.60
N ALA A 76 -4.69 -0.63 2.49
CA ALA A 76 -3.98 0.59 2.84
C ALA A 76 -2.77 0.73 1.91
N THR A 77 -2.97 1.34 0.73
CA THR A 77 -1.91 1.40 -0.29
C THR A 77 -1.20 2.74 -0.29
N GLU A 78 0.13 2.71 -0.10
CA GLU A 78 0.99 3.89 -0.18
C GLU A 78 0.51 5.02 0.76
N ILE A 79 0.22 4.65 2.02
CA ILE A 79 -0.21 5.62 3.03
C ILE A 79 0.71 5.64 4.25
N LEU A 80 1.37 4.53 4.57
CA LEU A 80 2.10 4.39 5.84
C LEU A 80 3.29 5.35 5.93
N GLU A 81 3.96 5.61 4.82
CA GLU A 81 5.03 6.61 4.68
C GLU A 81 4.56 8.05 4.94
N HIS A 82 3.27 8.31 4.77
CA HIS A 82 2.64 9.61 5.00
C HIS A 82 2.08 9.78 6.41
N CYS A 83 2.16 8.73 7.24
CA CYS A 83 1.65 8.71 8.60
C CYS A 83 2.75 9.06 9.61
N TYR A 84 2.53 10.08 10.46
CA TYR A 84 3.51 10.50 11.47
C TYR A 84 3.71 9.46 12.59
N SER A 85 2.77 8.55 12.79
CA SER A 85 2.84 7.47 13.77
C SER A 85 2.39 6.13 13.16
N PRO A 86 3.27 5.47 12.38
CA PRO A 86 2.93 4.24 11.66
C PRO A 86 2.51 3.10 12.58
N GLU A 87 3.06 3.02 13.79
CA GLU A 87 2.66 2.00 14.77
C GLU A 87 1.20 2.16 15.20
N LYS A 88 0.74 3.40 15.44
CA LYS A 88 -0.68 3.66 15.74
C LYS A 88 -1.58 3.23 14.60
N VAL A 89 -1.18 3.49 13.36
CA VAL A 89 -1.96 3.11 12.18
C VAL A 89 -2.08 1.60 12.05
N VAL A 90 -0.98 0.86 12.21
CA VAL A 90 -0.99 -0.61 12.13
C VAL A 90 -1.80 -1.22 13.27
N ASN A 91 -1.70 -0.68 14.49
CA ASN A 91 -2.52 -1.11 15.62
C ASN A 91 -4.02 -0.81 15.39
N GLU A 92 -4.35 0.30 14.76
CA GLU A 92 -5.74 0.64 14.43
C GLU A 92 -6.29 -0.28 13.35
N ILE A 93 -5.53 -0.61 12.32
CA ILE A 93 -5.85 -1.64 11.32
C ILE A 93 -6.13 -2.97 12.02
N TYR A 94 -5.24 -3.39 12.93
CA TYR A 94 -5.42 -4.62 13.70
C TYR A 94 -6.71 -4.60 14.52
N ARG A 95 -6.99 -3.49 15.22
CA ARG A 95 -8.21 -3.33 16.01
C ARG A 95 -9.48 -3.47 15.18
N LEU A 96 -9.51 -2.85 14.00
CA LEU A 96 -10.67 -2.79 13.13
C LEU A 96 -10.95 -4.11 12.40
N LEU A 97 -9.93 -4.91 12.11
CA LEU A 97 -10.08 -6.22 11.49
C LEU A 97 -10.81 -7.20 12.40
N LYS A 98 -11.69 -8.00 11.82
CA LYS A 98 -12.22 -9.22 12.45
C LYS A 98 -11.10 -10.21 12.74
N GLN A 99 -11.36 -11.17 13.62
CA GLN A 99 -10.52 -12.36 13.72
C GLN A 99 -10.46 -13.06 12.35
N GLU A 100 -9.29 -13.53 11.95
CA GLU A 100 -9.03 -14.10 10.62
C GLU A 100 -9.10 -13.07 9.46
N GLY A 101 -9.37 -11.79 9.75
CA GLY A 101 -9.42 -10.71 8.77
C GLY A 101 -8.05 -10.41 8.15
N ILE A 102 -8.06 -9.87 6.92
CA ILE A 102 -6.86 -9.67 6.11
C ILE A 102 -6.56 -8.19 5.95
N CYS A 103 -5.30 -7.80 6.17
CA CYS A 103 -4.75 -6.52 5.74
C CYS A 103 -3.89 -6.72 4.50
N ILE A 104 -4.12 -5.90 3.47
CA ILE A 104 -3.17 -5.70 2.37
C ILE A 104 -2.71 -4.26 2.42
N LEU A 105 -1.42 -4.07 2.68
CA LEU A 105 -0.80 -2.75 2.78
C LEU A 105 0.36 -2.67 1.80
N SER A 106 0.60 -1.49 1.23
CA SER A 106 1.86 -1.21 0.53
C SER A 106 2.53 0.04 1.07
N THR A 107 3.86 0.08 0.96
CA THR A 107 4.65 1.24 1.36
C THR A 107 6.01 1.26 0.67
N ARG A 108 6.68 2.40 0.72
CA ARG A 108 7.94 2.69 0.03
C ARG A 108 9.16 2.26 0.83
N PHE A 109 10.20 1.77 0.10
CA PHE A 109 11.53 1.59 0.65
C PHE A 109 12.56 2.50 -0.04
N ILE A 110 12.80 2.35 -1.35
CA ILE A 110 13.67 3.27 -2.09
C ILE A 110 12.83 4.04 -3.09
N TYR A 111 12.57 5.30 -2.76
CA TYR A 111 11.75 6.18 -3.57
C TYR A 111 12.09 7.65 -3.28
N PRO A 112 12.06 8.55 -4.29
CA PRO A 112 12.26 9.97 -4.09
C PRO A 112 11.28 10.58 -3.08
N TYR A 113 11.68 11.68 -2.45
CA TYR A 113 10.79 12.46 -1.58
C TYR A 113 9.54 12.92 -2.35
N HIS A 114 8.35 12.63 -1.81
CA HIS A 114 7.06 12.90 -2.47
C HIS A 114 5.95 13.26 -1.47
N PRO A 115 5.95 14.50 -0.94
CA PRO A 115 4.98 14.90 0.09
C PRO A 115 3.55 14.98 -0.47
N ASP A 116 2.64 14.18 0.11
CA ASP A 116 1.22 14.20 -0.21
C ASP A 116 0.38 13.70 0.99
N PRO A 117 0.10 14.51 2.01
CA PRO A 117 0.57 15.89 2.28
C PRO A 117 1.97 15.97 2.91
N LYS A 118 2.46 14.92 3.52
CA LYS A 118 3.78 14.80 4.18
C LYS A 118 4.41 13.47 3.80
N ASP A 119 5.72 13.34 3.94
CA ASP A 119 6.49 12.14 3.61
C ASP A 119 7.50 11.92 4.74
N TYR A 120 7.20 11.00 5.67
CA TYR A 120 7.94 10.83 6.91
C TYR A 120 8.93 9.67 6.88
N TYR A 121 8.58 8.56 6.20
CA TYR A 121 9.32 7.30 6.37
C TYR A 121 9.62 6.58 5.07
N ARG A 122 10.65 5.74 5.16
CA ARG A 122 10.98 4.65 4.23
C ARG A 122 11.15 3.39 5.07
N PHE A 123 10.44 2.32 4.71
CA PHE A 123 10.36 1.14 5.55
C PHE A 123 11.25 0.02 5.03
N THR A 124 12.17 -0.45 5.89
CA THR A 124 12.86 -1.72 5.70
C THR A 124 11.91 -2.87 6.03
N LYS A 125 12.29 -4.08 5.61
CA LYS A 125 11.55 -5.29 5.98
C LYS A 125 11.47 -5.45 7.51
N ASP A 126 12.58 -5.23 8.23
CA ASP A 126 12.64 -5.37 9.69
C ASP A 126 11.73 -4.35 10.40
N ALA A 127 11.65 -3.12 9.90
CA ALA A 127 10.71 -2.13 10.41
C ALA A 127 9.25 -2.60 10.25
N LEU A 128 8.91 -3.19 9.10
CA LEU A 128 7.59 -3.74 8.87
C LEU A 128 7.32 -4.97 9.74
N GLU A 129 8.29 -5.87 9.93
CA GLU A 129 8.17 -7.00 10.84
C GLU A 129 7.84 -6.54 12.27
N TYR A 130 8.52 -5.50 12.76
CA TYR A 130 8.22 -4.91 14.06
C TYR A 130 6.81 -4.34 14.14
N LEU A 131 6.37 -3.59 13.13
CA LEU A 131 5.05 -2.98 13.10
C LEU A 131 3.92 -4.01 13.07
N PHE A 132 4.10 -5.10 12.32
CA PHE A 132 3.09 -6.15 12.14
C PHE A 132 3.22 -7.32 13.11
N ARG A 133 4.01 -7.21 14.18
CA ARG A 133 4.32 -8.30 15.15
C ARG A 133 3.11 -8.92 15.83
N ASN A 134 1.97 -8.21 15.88
CA ASN A 134 0.74 -8.69 16.52
C ASN A 134 -0.13 -9.56 15.58
N PHE A 135 0.16 -9.57 14.28
CA PHE A 135 -0.57 -10.38 13.31
C PHE A 135 -0.12 -11.85 13.36
N SER A 136 -1.09 -12.78 13.20
CA SER A 136 -0.82 -14.23 13.29
C SER A 136 0.00 -14.75 12.12
N LYS A 137 -0.12 -14.13 10.94
CA LYS A 137 0.63 -14.47 9.73
C LYS A 137 0.92 -13.19 8.96
N VAL A 138 2.19 -13.01 8.56
CA VAL A 138 2.59 -11.85 7.74
C VAL A 138 3.51 -12.31 6.60
N GLU A 139 3.27 -11.81 5.42
CA GLU A 139 4.10 -12.02 4.24
C GLU A 139 4.54 -10.64 3.72
N PHE A 140 5.86 -10.44 3.58
CA PHE A 140 6.45 -9.21 3.03
C PHE A 140 6.91 -9.49 1.61
N ILE A 141 6.23 -8.91 0.64
CA ILE A 141 6.44 -9.15 -0.78
C ILE A 141 7.12 -7.91 -1.38
N PRO A 142 8.40 -7.99 -1.74
CA PRO A 142 9.07 -6.88 -2.39
C PRO A 142 8.50 -6.66 -3.79
N HIS A 143 8.30 -5.41 -4.16
CA HIS A 143 8.00 -5.02 -5.52
C HIS A 143 9.10 -4.13 -6.09
N GLY A 144 9.33 -4.26 -7.39
CA GLY A 144 10.47 -3.64 -8.06
C GLY A 144 11.79 -4.34 -7.77
N ASN A 145 12.84 -3.86 -8.41
CA ASN A 145 14.21 -4.37 -8.30
C ASN A 145 15.21 -3.22 -8.51
N ARG A 146 16.51 -3.49 -8.30
CA ARG A 146 17.59 -2.48 -8.39
C ARG A 146 17.63 -1.73 -9.72
N LEU A 147 17.31 -2.36 -10.84
CA LEU A 147 17.29 -1.68 -12.14
C LEU A 147 16.11 -0.70 -12.22
N GLN A 148 14.97 -1.10 -11.68
CA GLN A 148 13.78 -0.25 -11.60
C GLN A 148 13.98 0.89 -10.59
N VAL A 149 14.66 0.64 -9.46
CA VAL A 149 15.08 1.68 -8.51
C VAL A 149 16.02 2.68 -9.20
N PHE A 150 17.07 2.18 -9.85
CA PHE A 150 18.00 3.05 -10.60
C PHE A 150 17.25 3.91 -11.62
N TRP A 151 16.32 3.31 -12.37
CA TRP A 151 15.49 4.01 -13.34
C TRP A 151 14.61 5.08 -12.70
N GLU A 152 14.04 4.81 -11.52
CA GLU A 152 13.13 5.74 -10.84
C GLU A 152 13.85 6.96 -10.27
N ILE A 153 15.09 6.80 -9.76
CA ILE A 153 15.88 7.89 -9.19
C ILE A 153 16.62 8.76 -10.22
N ILE A 154 16.71 8.34 -11.49
CA ILE A 154 17.29 9.17 -12.55
C ILE A 154 16.50 10.48 -12.66
N PRO A 155 17.17 11.66 -12.70
CA PRO A 155 16.50 12.95 -12.75
C PRO A 155 15.52 13.11 -13.91
N GLY A 156 14.40 13.81 -13.63
CA GLY A 156 13.29 14.00 -14.57
C GLY A 156 13.62 14.78 -15.87
N ARG A 157 14.86 15.29 -16.05
CA ARG A 157 15.28 15.95 -17.30
C ARG A 157 15.13 15.05 -18.54
N ILE A 158 15.06 13.72 -18.35
CA ILE A 158 14.78 12.74 -19.41
C ILE A 158 13.37 12.16 -19.32
N PHE A 159 12.43 12.92 -18.76
CA PHE A 159 11.04 12.50 -18.55
C PHE A 159 10.38 11.91 -19.80
N PHE A 160 10.62 12.50 -20.95
CA PHE A 160 10.08 12.00 -22.22
C PHE A 160 10.60 10.59 -22.55
N ILE A 161 11.90 10.35 -22.36
CA ILE A 161 12.54 9.04 -22.56
C ILE A 161 12.01 8.04 -21.54
N LYS A 162 11.85 8.46 -20.27
CA LYS A 162 11.26 7.61 -19.21
C LYS A 162 9.87 7.13 -19.59
N ASN A 163 9.01 7.99 -20.08
CA ASN A 163 7.64 7.60 -20.48
C ASN A 163 7.62 6.55 -21.58
N ILE A 164 8.53 6.60 -22.53
CA ILE A 164 8.64 5.61 -23.61
C ILE A 164 9.08 4.24 -23.05
N PHE A 165 10.07 4.23 -22.14
CA PHE A 165 10.70 2.99 -21.67
C PHE A 165 10.14 2.42 -20.37
N ASN A 166 9.27 3.14 -19.64
CA ASN A 166 8.70 2.66 -18.37
C ASN A 166 8.10 1.25 -18.50
N SER A 167 7.31 1.00 -19.56
CA SER A 167 6.68 -0.29 -19.78
C SER A 167 7.70 -1.41 -20.04
N LEU A 168 8.81 -1.12 -20.72
CA LEU A 168 9.88 -2.08 -20.98
C LEU A 168 10.65 -2.40 -19.70
N ILE A 169 11.08 -1.37 -18.98
CA ILE A 169 11.81 -1.51 -17.70
C ILE A 169 10.96 -2.25 -16.66
N ALA A 170 9.65 -1.98 -16.60
CA ALA A 170 8.74 -2.67 -15.71
C ALA A 170 8.59 -4.18 -16.00
N LYS A 171 8.87 -4.62 -17.24
CA LYS A 171 8.88 -6.05 -17.62
C LYS A 171 10.11 -6.80 -17.11
N ILE A 172 11.20 -6.10 -16.78
CA ILE A 172 12.40 -6.70 -16.19
C ILE A 172 12.05 -7.12 -14.77
N ASN A 173 11.69 -8.38 -14.59
CA ASN A 173 11.11 -8.89 -13.36
C ASN A 173 12.00 -9.96 -12.73
N PHE A 174 12.77 -9.56 -11.72
CA PHE A 174 13.39 -10.46 -10.75
C PHE A 174 13.14 -9.91 -9.36
N ARG A 175 12.99 -10.80 -8.38
CA ARG A 175 12.79 -10.40 -6.98
C ARG A 175 14.11 -9.92 -6.39
N ASP A 176 14.13 -8.70 -5.92
CA ASP A 176 15.28 -8.11 -5.24
C ASP A 176 14.90 -7.76 -3.80
N LEU A 177 15.31 -8.61 -2.86
CA LEU A 177 15.03 -8.42 -1.43
C LEU A 177 15.88 -7.31 -0.80
N LYS A 178 16.99 -6.93 -1.45
CA LYS A 178 17.94 -5.97 -0.89
C LYS A 178 17.64 -4.53 -1.34
N ILE A 179 17.19 -4.39 -2.59
CA ILE A 179 16.99 -3.06 -3.22
C ILE A 179 15.63 -3.05 -3.96
N PRO A 180 14.48 -3.27 -3.27
CA PRO A 180 13.18 -3.10 -3.88
C PRO A 180 12.75 -1.62 -3.91
N LEU A 181 11.75 -1.29 -4.70
CA LEU A 181 11.07 0.01 -4.66
C LEU A 181 10.24 0.16 -3.37
N GLY A 182 9.64 -0.93 -2.92
CA GLY A 182 8.83 -0.99 -1.73
C GLY A 182 8.34 -2.41 -1.43
N PHE A 183 7.41 -2.51 -0.50
CA PHE A 183 6.85 -3.78 -0.07
C PHE A 183 5.32 -3.76 -0.15
N VAL A 184 4.75 -4.89 -0.54
CA VAL A 184 3.36 -5.24 -0.30
C VAL A 184 3.33 -6.18 0.90
N VAL A 185 2.53 -5.87 1.90
CA VAL A 185 2.33 -6.67 3.10
C VAL A 185 0.97 -7.35 2.99
N TYR A 186 0.96 -8.67 3.13
CA TYR A 186 -0.25 -9.45 3.36
C TYR A 186 -0.21 -9.93 4.81
N ALA A 187 -1.14 -9.45 5.62
CA ALA A 187 -1.17 -9.79 7.04
C ALA A 187 -2.54 -10.31 7.46
N LYS A 188 -2.56 -11.34 8.31
CA LYS A 188 -3.77 -11.96 8.86
C LYS A 188 -3.82 -11.74 10.37
N LYS A 189 -4.95 -11.27 10.88
CA LYS A 189 -5.20 -11.10 12.32
C LYS A 189 -5.42 -12.42 13.02
#